data_fed3ac6f56cc1f730518cd99ca191fc3
#
_entry.id   fed3ac6f56cc1f730518cd99ca191fc3
#
_cell.length_a   1.000
_cell.length_b   1.000
_cell.length_c   1.000
_cell.angle_alpha   90.00
_cell.angle_beta   90.00
_cell.angle_gamma   90.00
#
_symmetry.space_group_name_H-M   'P 1'
#
loop_
_entity.id
_entity.type
_entity.pdbx_description
1 polymer ?
#
loop_
_entity_poly.entity_id
_entity_poly.type
_entity_poly.pdbx_seq_one_letter_code
_entity_poly.pdbx_strand_id
1 'polypeptide(L)'
;MKVPHLAVKIILTAVIGIVCPFATIVLLLLLSFGGFWSVTIIASLFLLPLVIPLIWLKKRKYYFIAYVSYLLCFAILVGTQVGIRNYNNAITIDVTPNIKVHEYLPFNEDSKIVKLRSEVLDFDNIPKQQLPIIDGATAAFPVYSAFVNAVYPDSTKLYDGVFEYNNTQGGYELLAQKKTDIFIGAAPSKEQIAVAEKNNTTFQYTQIGFEAFVFFVHKDNPIDSLSVDQIKGIYSGEITNWSEVGGKNEKIVPFQRNEGSGSQSMLIRFMGDTPIIEPDMQTMVNGMGGIIEEVADYKNKSTSIGFSFRFYVEGIIQNPDIKMIAIEGISPTKENIKSGSYPIIAPVYAVTYEGNPNENVYKLIDWMTSDEGQYIIEETGYVGTGN
;
A
#
# COMPACT_ATOMS: atom_id res chain seq x y z
N MET A 1 42.28 40.90 -29.28
CA MET A 1 42.54 41.32 -27.87
C MET A 1 42.78 40.06 -27.06
N LYS A 2 44.03 39.83 -26.56
CA LYS A 2 44.33 38.69 -25.65
C LYS A 2 43.82 39.08 -24.27
N VAL A 3 42.77 38.37 -23.79
CA VAL A 3 42.29 38.54 -22.41
C VAL A 3 43.46 38.24 -21.46
N PRO A 4 43.81 39.11 -20.53
CA PRO A 4 44.95 38.89 -19.64
C PRO A 4 44.69 37.66 -18.77
N HIS A 5 45.71 36.77 -18.59
CA HIS A 5 45.61 35.54 -17.82
C HIS A 5 45.02 35.70 -16.41
N LEU A 6 45.17 36.88 -15.81
CA LEU A 6 44.60 37.24 -14.52
C LEU A 6 43.11 37.39 -14.57
N ALA A 7 42.57 38.05 -15.63
CA ALA A 7 41.12 38.23 -15.79
C ALA A 7 40.40 36.88 -15.97
N VAL A 8 41.00 35.92 -16.72
CA VAL A 8 40.47 34.59 -16.88
C VAL A 8 40.38 33.82 -15.53
N LYS A 9 41.43 33.95 -14.71
CA LYS A 9 41.42 33.31 -13.36
C LYS A 9 40.38 33.92 -12.44
N ILE A 10 40.20 35.22 -12.44
CA ILE A 10 39.17 35.93 -11.64
C ILE A 10 37.77 35.48 -12.08
N ILE A 11 37.51 35.47 -13.38
CA ILE A 11 36.20 35.04 -13.93
C ILE A 11 35.91 33.57 -13.57
N LEU A 12 36.88 32.65 -13.74
CA LEU A 12 36.69 31.24 -13.38
C LEU A 12 36.45 31.07 -11.88
N THR A 13 37.15 31.81 -11.03
CA THR A 13 36.94 31.76 -9.58
C THR A 13 35.54 32.29 -9.20
N ALA A 14 35.10 33.37 -9.82
CA ALA A 14 33.76 33.90 -9.58
C ALA A 14 32.64 32.95 -10.07
N VAL A 15 32.80 32.33 -11.24
CA VAL A 15 31.85 31.34 -11.77
C VAL A 15 31.76 30.13 -10.84
N ILE A 16 32.89 29.57 -10.46
CA ILE A 16 32.90 28.39 -9.57
C ILE A 16 32.40 28.74 -8.17
N GLY A 17 32.81 29.88 -7.60
CA GLY A 17 32.50 30.27 -6.23
C GLY A 17 31.11 30.80 -5.99
N ILE A 18 30.45 31.36 -7.01
CA ILE A 18 29.14 32.02 -6.89
C ILE A 18 28.09 31.27 -7.69
N VAL A 19 28.33 30.97 -8.96
CA VAL A 19 27.34 30.37 -9.86
C VAL A 19 27.07 28.91 -9.47
N CYS A 20 28.09 28.14 -9.10
CA CYS A 20 27.91 26.75 -8.73
C CYS A 20 27.10 26.56 -7.43
N PRO A 21 27.40 27.27 -6.32
CA PRO A 21 26.54 27.19 -5.12
C PRO A 21 25.11 27.67 -5.37
N PHE A 22 24.93 28.76 -6.14
CA PHE A 22 23.62 29.26 -6.49
C PHE A 22 22.83 28.24 -7.34
N ALA A 23 23.45 27.67 -8.37
CA ALA A 23 22.86 26.62 -9.18
C ALA A 23 22.51 25.38 -8.33
N THR A 24 23.35 25.06 -7.32
CA THR A 24 23.07 23.95 -6.39
C THR A 24 21.83 24.22 -5.56
N ILE A 25 21.66 25.44 -5.03
CA ILE A 25 20.49 25.83 -4.24
C ILE A 25 19.22 25.78 -5.12
N VAL A 26 19.29 26.31 -6.34
CA VAL A 26 18.16 26.27 -7.29
C VAL A 26 17.82 24.83 -7.66
N LEU A 27 18.82 23.98 -7.91
CA LEU A 27 18.63 22.58 -8.21
C LEU A 27 18.03 21.81 -7.00
N LEU A 28 18.46 22.13 -5.78
CA LEU A 28 17.88 21.63 -4.53
C LEU A 28 16.40 21.97 -4.41
N LEU A 29 16.02 23.20 -4.72
CA LEU A 29 14.63 23.66 -4.69
C LEU A 29 13.79 23.01 -5.79
N LEU A 30 14.36 22.74 -6.97
CA LEU A 30 13.69 22.07 -8.08
C LEU A 30 13.63 20.54 -7.90
N LEU A 31 14.60 19.95 -7.19
CA LEU A 31 14.69 18.50 -6.94
C LEU A 31 14.22 18.12 -5.52
N SER A 32 13.53 19.03 -4.81
CA SER A 32 12.94 18.75 -3.49
C SER A 32 11.93 17.59 -3.49
N PHE A 33 11.70 16.99 -4.64
CA PHE A 33 10.99 15.72 -4.85
C PHE A 33 11.99 14.57 -5.11
N GLY A 34 12.72 14.19 -4.08
CA GLY A 34 13.28 12.85 -3.81
C GLY A 34 13.82 11.98 -4.96
N GLY A 35 14.64 12.49 -5.86
CA GLY A 35 15.31 11.63 -6.84
C GLY A 35 16.63 11.03 -6.30
N PHE A 36 16.86 9.74 -6.52
CA PHE A 36 18.07 9.00 -6.12
C PHE A 36 19.39 9.74 -6.43
N TRP A 37 19.45 10.47 -7.57
CA TRP A 37 20.64 11.19 -8.00
C TRP A 37 20.80 12.58 -7.36
N SER A 38 19.79 13.09 -6.65
CA SER A 38 19.82 14.44 -6.07
C SER A 38 20.98 14.62 -5.09
N VAL A 39 21.21 13.68 -4.20
CA VAL A 39 22.31 13.73 -3.22
C VAL A 39 23.67 13.70 -3.89
N THR A 40 23.85 12.87 -4.92
CA THR A 40 25.12 12.76 -5.66
C THR A 40 25.43 14.02 -6.45
N ILE A 41 24.42 14.60 -7.11
CA ILE A 41 24.56 15.87 -7.86
C ILE A 41 24.88 17.00 -6.91
N ILE A 42 24.18 17.10 -5.79
CA ILE A 42 24.40 18.13 -4.77
C ILE A 42 25.81 18.00 -4.18
N ALA A 43 26.23 16.81 -3.76
CA ALA A 43 27.55 16.58 -3.19
C ALA A 43 28.67 16.91 -4.20
N SER A 44 28.49 16.56 -5.48
CA SER A 44 29.47 16.88 -6.52
C SER A 44 29.61 18.38 -6.77
N LEU A 45 28.48 19.11 -6.74
CA LEU A 45 28.50 20.57 -6.90
C LEU A 45 29.10 21.28 -5.68
N PHE A 46 28.92 20.76 -4.45
CA PHE A 46 29.58 21.29 -3.26
C PHE A 46 31.09 21.06 -3.24
N LEU A 47 31.58 19.99 -3.88
CA LEU A 47 33.01 19.71 -3.97
C LEU A 47 33.72 20.58 -5.04
N LEU A 48 33.00 21.11 -6.02
CA LEU A 48 33.57 21.92 -7.10
C LEU A 48 34.32 23.18 -6.61
N PRO A 49 33.86 23.95 -5.61
CA PRO A 49 34.62 25.08 -5.06
C PRO A 49 35.98 24.73 -4.47
N LEU A 50 36.20 23.48 -4.05
CA LEU A 50 37.50 23.03 -3.55
C LEU A 50 38.58 23.05 -4.64
N VAL A 51 38.20 23.16 -5.91
CA VAL A 51 39.13 23.31 -7.04
C VAL A 51 39.61 24.76 -7.20
N ILE A 52 38.97 25.78 -6.58
CA ILE A 52 39.32 27.19 -6.68
C ILE A 52 40.81 27.46 -6.29
N PRO A 53 41.34 26.95 -5.16
CA PRO A 53 42.72 27.19 -4.80
C PRO A 53 43.73 26.70 -5.86
N LEU A 54 43.33 25.70 -6.66
CA LEU A 54 44.20 25.11 -7.69
C LEU A 54 44.37 26.04 -8.90
N ILE A 55 43.41 26.92 -9.16
CA ILE A 55 43.51 27.94 -10.22
C ILE A 55 44.63 28.90 -9.94
N TRP A 56 44.96 29.09 -8.65
CA TRP A 56 45.97 30.03 -8.17
C TRP A 56 47.32 29.43 -7.91
N LEU A 57 47.42 28.09 -7.84
CA LEU A 57 48.71 27.41 -7.60
C LEU A 57 49.61 27.45 -8.86
N LYS A 58 50.91 27.73 -8.67
CA LYS A 58 51.89 27.83 -9.78
C LYS A 58 52.40 26.51 -10.27
N LYS A 59 52.28 25.42 -9.52
CA LYS A 59 52.90 24.11 -9.82
C LYS A 59 51.84 23.11 -10.37
N ARG A 60 52.02 22.68 -11.63
CA ARG A 60 51.12 21.71 -12.31
C ARG A 60 50.89 20.40 -11.55
N LYS A 61 51.87 19.94 -10.76
CA LYS A 61 51.81 18.72 -9.96
C LYS A 61 50.61 18.76 -8.96
N TYR A 62 50.36 19.89 -8.32
CA TYR A 62 49.28 20.03 -7.34
C TYR A 62 47.90 20.08 -7.99
N TYR A 63 47.80 20.60 -9.22
CA TYR A 63 46.56 20.53 -9.99
C TYR A 63 46.16 19.08 -10.30
N PHE A 64 47.14 18.28 -10.72
CA PHE A 64 46.93 16.88 -11.04
C PHE A 64 46.48 16.08 -9.79
N ILE A 65 47.19 16.23 -8.67
CA ILE A 65 46.84 15.56 -7.41
C ILE A 65 45.42 15.90 -6.96
N ALA A 66 45.06 17.17 -6.97
CA ALA A 66 43.73 17.57 -6.49
C ALA A 66 42.62 17.17 -7.47
N TYR A 67 42.87 17.19 -8.78
CA TYR A 67 41.92 16.67 -9.76
C TYR A 67 41.71 15.15 -9.55
N VAL A 68 42.77 14.39 -9.34
CA VAL A 68 42.68 12.95 -9.04
C VAL A 68 41.91 12.73 -7.72
N SER A 69 42.25 13.53 -6.67
CA SER A 69 41.52 13.44 -5.39
C SER A 69 40.04 13.76 -5.53
N TYR A 70 39.69 14.77 -6.32
CA TYR A 70 38.30 15.10 -6.61
C TYR A 70 37.59 13.93 -7.32
N LEU A 71 38.21 13.36 -8.36
CA LEU A 71 37.62 12.21 -9.08
C LEU A 71 37.48 10.99 -8.16
N LEU A 72 38.43 10.78 -7.25
CA LEU A 72 38.37 9.67 -6.29
C LEU A 72 37.23 9.88 -5.28
N CYS A 73 37.08 11.07 -4.71
CA CYS A 73 35.99 11.40 -3.83
C CYS A 73 34.61 11.26 -4.54
N PHE A 74 34.53 11.72 -5.79
CA PHE A 74 33.33 11.58 -6.59
C PHE A 74 33.00 10.10 -6.87
N ALA A 75 34.02 9.30 -7.24
CA ALA A 75 33.83 7.86 -7.46
C ALA A 75 33.38 7.11 -6.19
N ILE A 76 33.93 7.50 -5.01
CA ILE A 76 33.50 6.94 -3.73
C ILE A 76 32.03 7.32 -3.44
N LEU A 77 31.65 8.57 -3.65
CA LEU A 77 30.26 9.01 -3.44
C LEU A 77 29.28 8.27 -4.37
N VAL A 78 29.60 8.18 -5.65
CA VAL A 78 28.77 7.45 -6.62
C VAL A 78 28.74 5.96 -6.27
N GLY A 79 29.91 5.37 -5.95
CA GLY A 79 30.00 3.96 -5.57
C GLY A 79 29.20 3.63 -4.30
N THR A 80 29.24 4.51 -3.30
CA THR A 80 28.45 4.38 -2.07
C THR A 80 26.94 4.47 -2.38
N GLN A 81 26.53 5.44 -3.17
CA GLN A 81 25.13 5.61 -3.57
C GLN A 81 24.61 4.41 -4.40
N VAL A 82 25.41 3.94 -5.37
CA VAL A 82 25.07 2.74 -6.15
C VAL A 82 25.04 1.51 -5.25
N GLY A 83 26.00 1.40 -4.31
CA GLY A 83 26.02 0.33 -3.32
C GLY A 83 24.78 0.32 -2.42
N ILE A 84 24.41 1.48 -1.89
CA ILE A 84 23.18 1.65 -1.11
C ILE A 84 21.93 1.31 -1.95
N ARG A 85 21.89 1.80 -3.20
CA ARG A 85 20.78 1.48 -4.11
C ARG A 85 20.69 -0.01 -4.40
N ASN A 86 21.81 -0.65 -4.76
CA ASN A 86 21.82 -2.08 -5.05
C ASN A 86 21.51 -2.90 -3.80
N TYR A 87 21.97 -2.46 -2.63
CA TYR A 87 21.60 -3.05 -1.36
C TYR A 87 20.10 -2.88 -1.10
N ASN A 88 19.57 -1.66 -1.24
CA ASN A 88 18.14 -1.40 -1.08
C ASN A 88 17.29 -2.17 -2.12
N ASN A 89 17.71 -2.22 -3.39
CA ASN A 89 17.03 -3.01 -4.42
C ASN A 89 17.11 -4.52 -4.14
N ALA A 90 18.19 -5.00 -3.55
CA ALA A 90 18.34 -6.42 -3.18
C ALA A 90 17.55 -6.81 -1.94
N ILE A 91 17.18 -5.83 -1.10
CA ILE A 91 16.32 -6.01 0.08
C ILE A 91 14.89 -5.48 -0.16
N THR A 92 14.67 -4.66 -1.19
CA THR A 92 13.35 -4.27 -1.67
C THR A 92 12.98 -5.33 -2.70
N ILE A 93 12.22 -6.31 -2.28
CA ILE A 93 11.54 -7.21 -3.18
C ILE A 93 10.56 -6.31 -3.94
N ASP A 94 10.70 -6.25 -5.26
CA ASP A 94 9.76 -5.56 -6.13
C ASP A 94 8.49 -6.41 -6.17
N VAL A 95 7.78 -6.34 -5.05
CA VAL A 95 6.58 -7.11 -4.84
C VAL A 95 5.43 -6.36 -5.42
N THR A 96 5.04 -6.74 -6.58
CA THR A 96 3.67 -6.65 -7.05
C THR A 96 3.02 -8.03 -7.07
N PRO A 97 2.65 -8.62 -5.96
CA PRO A 97 1.54 -9.53 -5.96
C PRO A 97 0.32 -8.71 -5.52
N ASN A 98 -0.13 -7.89 -6.38
CA ASN A 98 -1.54 -7.60 -6.44
C ASN A 98 -2.23 -8.94 -6.74
N ILE A 99 -3.43 -9.12 -6.20
CA ILE A 99 -4.33 -10.20 -6.63
C ILE A 99 -4.14 -10.43 -8.15
N LYS A 100 -4.00 -11.67 -8.55
CA LYS A 100 -3.97 -12.02 -9.97
C LYS A 100 -5.37 -11.83 -10.53
N VAL A 101 -5.71 -10.58 -10.81
CA VAL A 101 -7.06 -10.15 -11.23
C VAL A 101 -7.65 -11.05 -12.30
N HIS A 102 -6.83 -11.51 -13.25
CA HIS A 102 -7.27 -12.39 -14.34
C HIS A 102 -7.81 -13.76 -13.86
N GLU A 103 -7.44 -14.21 -12.65
CA GLU A 103 -7.96 -15.46 -12.07
C GLU A 103 -9.35 -15.30 -11.45
N TYR A 104 -9.84 -14.06 -11.31
CA TYR A 104 -11.11 -13.73 -10.66
C TYR A 104 -12.05 -12.90 -11.55
N LEU A 105 -11.85 -12.91 -12.88
CA LEU A 105 -12.73 -12.18 -13.78
C LEU A 105 -14.11 -12.86 -13.91
N PRO A 106 -15.22 -12.09 -13.94
CA PRO A 106 -16.55 -12.66 -14.18
C PRO A 106 -16.64 -13.25 -15.60
N PHE A 107 -17.56 -14.15 -15.80
CA PHE A 107 -17.88 -14.81 -17.09
C PHE A 107 -16.71 -15.60 -17.71
N ASN A 108 -15.62 -15.82 -17.00
CA ASN A 108 -14.52 -16.67 -17.42
C ASN A 108 -14.71 -18.09 -16.85
N GLU A 109 -14.62 -19.11 -17.70
CA GLU A 109 -14.80 -20.51 -17.29
C GLU A 109 -13.77 -20.94 -16.25
N ASP A 110 -12.53 -20.46 -16.35
CA ASP A 110 -11.43 -20.79 -15.42
C ASP A 110 -11.38 -19.87 -14.19
N SER A 111 -12.36 -18.95 -14.06
CA SER A 111 -12.38 -18.01 -12.93
C SER A 111 -12.60 -18.73 -11.60
N LYS A 112 -11.84 -18.29 -10.59
CA LYS A 112 -11.93 -18.80 -9.19
C LYS A 112 -13.03 -18.15 -8.36
N ILE A 113 -13.87 -17.29 -8.96
CA ILE A 113 -15.01 -16.70 -8.26
C ILE A 113 -16.09 -17.74 -7.99
N VAL A 114 -16.95 -17.46 -7.03
CA VAL A 114 -18.20 -18.20 -6.85
C VAL A 114 -19.08 -18.00 -8.08
N LYS A 115 -19.45 -19.08 -8.73
CA LYS A 115 -20.27 -19.07 -9.95
C LYS A 115 -21.72 -19.30 -9.58
N LEU A 116 -22.45 -18.22 -9.54
CA LEU A 116 -23.90 -18.19 -9.38
C LEU A 116 -24.49 -17.31 -10.48
N ARG A 117 -25.63 -17.68 -11.04
CA ARG A 117 -26.50 -16.76 -11.78
C ARG A 117 -27.73 -16.51 -10.94
N SER A 118 -28.04 -15.26 -10.64
CA SER A 118 -29.14 -14.92 -9.77
C SER A 118 -30.51 -15.24 -10.43
N GLU A 119 -31.40 -15.79 -9.65
CA GLU A 119 -32.80 -15.99 -10.02
C GLU A 119 -33.70 -14.81 -9.59
N VAL A 120 -33.19 -13.97 -8.68
CA VAL A 120 -33.96 -12.88 -8.05
C VAL A 120 -33.70 -11.53 -8.71
N LEU A 121 -32.44 -11.26 -9.10
CA LEU A 121 -32.04 -10.00 -9.74
C LEU A 121 -31.29 -10.25 -11.04
N ASP A 122 -31.74 -9.67 -12.12
CA ASP A 122 -31.15 -9.79 -13.44
C ASP A 122 -31.06 -8.42 -14.14
N PHE A 123 -29.88 -8.10 -14.63
CA PHE A 123 -29.59 -6.86 -15.37
C PHE A 123 -29.35 -7.08 -16.87
N ASP A 124 -29.61 -8.26 -17.42
CA ASP A 124 -29.35 -8.58 -18.84
C ASP A 124 -30.06 -7.63 -19.82
N ASN A 125 -31.23 -7.14 -19.42
CA ASN A 125 -32.02 -6.23 -20.25
C ASN A 125 -31.92 -4.75 -19.83
N ILE A 126 -31.03 -4.44 -18.89
CA ILE A 126 -30.82 -3.05 -18.44
C ILE A 126 -29.81 -2.38 -19.41
N PRO A 127 -30.14 -1.19 -19.95
CA PRO A 127 -29.17 -0.42 -20.74
C PRO A 127 -27.89 -0.15 -19.95
N LYS A 128 -26.73 -0.24 -20.60
CA LYS A 128 -25.43 -0.10 -19.95
C LYS A 128 -25.31 1.19 -19.10
N GLN A 129 -25.92 2.28 -19.55
CA GLN A 129 -25.90 3.58 -18.84
C GLN A 129 -26.70 3.57 -17.53
N GLN A 130 -27.51 2.55 -17.31
CA GLN A 130 -28.32 2.36 -16.10
C GLN A 130 -27.78 1.22 -15.21
N LEU A 131 -26.73 0.50 -15.66
CA LEU A 131 -26.05 -0.46 -14.81
C LEU A 131 -25.29 0.28 -13.72
N PRO A 132 -25.34 -0.17 -12.46
CA PRO A 132 -24.50 0.38 -11.39
C PRO A 132 -23.02 0.28 -11.73
N ILE A 133 -22.27 1.34 -11.54
CA ILE A 133 -20.80 1.30 -11.66
C ILE A 133 -20.25 0.78 -10.34
N ILE A 134 -19.68 -0.41 -10.37
CA ILE A 134 -19.13 -1.09 -9.18
C ILE A 134 -17.62 -1.10 -9.18
N ASP A 135 -17.03 -0.79 -8.02
CA ASP A 135 -15.59 -0.80 -7.73
C ASP A 135 -15.38 -1.38 -6.32
N GLY A 136 -14.14 -1.64 -5.94
CA GLY A 136 -13.90 -2.17 -4.61
C GLY A 136 -12.44 -2.29 -4.20
N ALA A 137 -12.25 -2.65 -2.95
CA ALA A 137 -10.94 -2.93 -2.38
C ALA A 137 -10.33 -4.19 -3.01
N THR A 138 -8.99 -4.23 -3.08
CA THR A 138 -8.24 -5.38 -3.62
C THR A 138 -8.66 -6.72 -3.00
N ALA A 139 -8.84 -6.76 -1.68
CA ALA A 139 -9.26 -7.98 -1.00
C ALA A 139 -10.69 -8.41 -1.38
N ALA A 140 -11.57 -7.45 -1.67
CA ALA A 140 -12.97 -7.71 -2.02
C ALA A 140 -13.18 -8.06 -3.50
N PHE A 141 -12.14 -7.98 -4.35
CA PHE A 141 -12.26 -8.21 -5.79
C PHE A 141 -12.97 -9.53 -6.14
N PRO A 142 -12.66 -10.68 -5.51
CA PRO A 142 -13.36 -11.93 -5.81
C PRO A 142 -14.87 -11.86 -5.50
N VAL A 143 -15.26 -11.14 -4.43
CA VAL A 143 -16.66 -11.00 -4.03
C VAL A 143 -17.45 -10.18 -5.03
N TYR A 144 -17.01 -8.94 -5.32
CA TYR A 144 -17.80 -8.10 -6.22
C TYR A 144 -17.69 -8.52 -7.68
N SER A 145 -16.62 -9.22 -8.06
CA SER A 145 -16.54 -9.91 -9.35
C SER A 145 -17.57 -11.04 -9.46
N ALA A 146 -17.80 -11.79 -8.36
CA ALA A 146 -18.87 -12.80 -8.31
C ALA A 146 -20.26 -12.15 -8.34
N PHE A 147 -20.46 -10.98 -7.73
CA PHE A 147 -21.71 -10.22 -7.85
C PHE A 147 -21.97 -9.79 -9.29
N VAL A 148 -20.95 -9.27 -9.97
CA VAL A 148 -21.05 -8.95 -11.41
C VAL A 148 -21.40 -10.20 -12.22
N ASN A 149 -20.74 -11.32 -11.99
CA ASN A 149 -21.05 -12.59 -12.67
C ASN A 149 -22.48 -13.06 -12.42
N ALA A 150 -23.03 -12.78 -11.23
CA ALA A 150 -24.38 -13.24 -10.86
C ALA A 150 -25.50 -12.41 -11.49
N VAL A 151 -25.30 -11.10 -11.67
CA VAL A 151 -26.42 -10.15 -11.92
C VAL A 151 -26.27 -9.38 -13.22
N TYR A 152 -25.03 -9.09 -13.67
CA TYR A 152 -24.78 -8.27 -14.86
C TYR A 152 -24.83 -9.09 -16.14
N PRO A 153 -25.01 -8.44 -17.31
CA PRO A 153 -24.90 -9.09 -18.60
C PRO A 153 -23.52 -9.77 -18.77
N ASP A 154 -23.48 -10.91 -19.42
CA ASP A 154 -22.25 -11.69 -19.69
C ASP A 154 -21.24 -10.95 -20.58
N SER A 155 -21.66 -9.87 -21.24
CA SER A 155 -20.79 -8.96 -22.00
C SER A 155 -19.96 -7.99 -21.13
N THR A 156 -20.25 -7.90 -19.82
CA THR A 156 -19.58 -7.00 -18.87
C THR A 156 -18.12 -7.40 -18.68
N LYS A 157 -17.23 -6.44 -18.81
CA LYS A 157 -15.77 -6.65 -18.68
C LYS A 157 -15.17 -5.65 -17.70
N LEU A 158 -14.07 -6.06 -17.08
CA LEU A 158 -13.28 -5.16 -16.25
C LEU A 158 -12.82 -3.94 -17.08
N TYR A 159 -12.97 -2.75 -16.49
CA TYR A 159 -12.67 -1.44 -17.09
C TYR A 159 -13.52 -1.09 -18.32
N ASP A 160 -14.74 -1.61 -18.40
CA ASP A 160 -15.69 -1.25 -19.45
C ASP A 160 -16.61 -0.07 -19.08
N GLY A 161 -16.38 0.56 -17.91
CA GLY A 161 -17.10 1.71 -17.40
C GLY A 161 -18.25 1.36 -16.46
N VAL A 162 -18.49 0.07 -16.16
CA VAL A 162 -19.47 -0.37 -15.15
C VAL A 162 -18.90 -1.35 -14.14
N PHE A 163 -17.78 -1.99 -14.47
CA PHE A 163 -17.01 -2.87 -13.58
C PHE A 163 -15.56 -2.40 -13.51
N GLU A 164 -15.16 -1.90 -12.35
CA GLU A 164 -13.89 -1.20 -12.16
C GLU A 164 -13.07 -1.82 -11.03
N TYR A 165 -11.75 -1.58 -11.06
CA TYR A 165 -10.82 -1.98 -10.02
C TYR A 165 -9.77 -0.89 -9.80
N ASN A 166 -10.04 0.02 -8.84
CA ASN A 166 -9.16 1.15 -8.53
C ASN A 166 -8.57 1.07 -7.11
N ASN A 167 -8.67 -0.09 -6.45
CA ASN A 167 -8.31 -0.31 -5.05
C ASN A 167 -9.02 0.63 -4.05
N THR A 168 -8.65 0.57 -2.78
CA THR A 168 -9.36 1.34 -1.74
C THR A 168 -9.22 2.85 -1.93
N GLN A 169 -8.03 3.33 -2.27
CA GLN A 169 -7.80 4.77 -2.39
C GLN A 169 -8.50 5.36 -3.62
N GLY A 170 -8.27 4.79 -4.80
CA GLY A 170 -8.88 5.26 -6.04
C GLY A 170 -10.39 5.09 -6.06
N GLY A 171 -10.90 3.95 -5.57
CA GLY A 171 -12.33 3.67 -5.54
C GLY A 171 -13.11 4.65 -4.66
N TYR A 172 -12.62 4.97 -3.47
CA TYR A 172 -13.26 6.01 -2.62
C TYR A 172 -13.16 7.42 -3.22
N GLU A 173 -12.07 7.74 -3.91
CA GLU A 173 -11.94 9.02 -4.61
C GLU A 173 -12.97 9.14 -5.74
N LEU A 174 -13.15 8.09 -6.54
CA LEU A 174 -14.13 8.05 -7.61
C LEU A 174 -15.56 8.07 -7.06
N LEU A 175 -15.84 7.36 -5.97
CA LEU A 175 -17.14 7.39 -5.30
C LEU A 175 -17.46 8.80 -4.76
N ALA A 176 -16.49 9.47 -4.13
CA ALA A 176 -16.62 10.84 -3.65
C ALA A 176 -16.94 11.83 -4.79
N GLN A 177 -16.39 11.59 -5.99
CA GLN A 177 -16.66 12.37 -7.20
C GLN A 177 -17.94 11.94 -7.94
N LYS A 178 -18.69 10.96 -7.43
CA LYS A 178 -19.90 10.37 -8.05
C LYS A 178 -19.63 9.78 -9.44
N LYS A 179 -18.40 9.27 -9.65
CA LYS A 179 -17.97 8.56 -10.88
C LYS A 179 -18.09 7.05 -10.75
N THR A 180 -18.24 6.56 -9.54
CA THR A 180 -18.56 5.17 -9.19
C THR A 180 -19.84 5.21 -8.36
N ASP A 181 -20.71 4.21 -8.50
CA ASP A 181 -21.98 4.13 -7.78
C ASP A 181 -21.86 3.33 -6.49
N ILE A 182 -21.09 2.26 -6.50
CA ILE A 182 -20.92 1.34 -5.37
C ILE A 182 -19.44 1.02 -5.20
N PHE A 183 -18.94 1.16 -3.96
CA PHE A 183 -17.64 0.66 -3.55
C PHE A 183 -17.81 -0.49 -2.56
N ILE A 184 -17.12 -1.62 -2.81
CA ILE A 184 -17.14 -2.79 -1.92
C ILE A 184 -15.84 -2.86 -1.13
N GLY A 185 -15.93 -2.79 0.21
CA GLY A 185 -14.76 -2.86 1.07
C GLY A 185 -14.98 -2.46 2.51
N ALA A 186 -13.90 -2.18 3.22
CA ALA A 186 -13.96 -1.63 4.58
C ALA A 186 -14.44 -0.17 4.57
N ALA A 187 -14.91 0.32 5.72
CA ALA A 187 -15.30 1.72 5.88
C ALA A 187 -14.14 2.68 5.53
N PRO A 188 -14.43 3.88 5.01
CA PRO A 188 -13.44 4.86 4.60
C PRO A 188 -12.61 5.39 5.77
N SER A 189 -11.41 5.84 5.47
CA SER A 189 -10.58 6.61 6.39
C SER A 189 -11.12 8.03 6.59
N LYS A 190 -10.57 8.74 7.59
CA LYS A 190 -10.89 10.17 7.83
C LYS A 190 -10.56 11.03 6.61
N GLU A 191 -9.45 10.73 5.94
CA GLU A 191 -8.99 11.43 4.73
C GLU A 191 -9.97 11.21 3.57
N GLN A 192 -10.45 9.98 3.39
CA GLN A 192 -11.43 9.64 2.35
C GLN A 192 -12.79 10.32 2.62
N ILE A 193 -13.20 10.41 3.88
CA ILE A 193 -14.39 11.18 4.28
C ILE A 193 -14.19 12.67 3.96
N ALA A 194 -13.03 13.24 4.29
CA ALA A 194 -12.73 14.64 3.98
C ALA A 194 -12.73 14.91 2.46
N VAL A 195 -12.32 13.95 1.63
CA VAL A 195 -12.43 14.05 0.16
C VAL A 195 -13.89 14.05 -0.27
N ALA A 196 -14.74 13.21 0.33
CA ALA A 196 -16.17 13.18 0.04
C ALA A 196 -16.86 14.52 0.41
N GLU A 197 -16.56 15.06 1.59
CA GLU A 197 -17.07 16.37 2.04
C GLU A 197 -16.70 17.50 1.08
N LYS A 198 -15.44 17.53 0.59
CA LYS A 198 -15.01 18.52 -0.43
C LYS A 198 -15.78 18.42 -1.74
N ASN A 199 -16.28 17.23 -2.07
CA ASN A 199 -17.09 16.98 -3.26
C ASN A 199 -18.60 17.09 -2.98
N ASN A 200 -19.02 17.56 -1.80
CA ASN A 200 -20.42 17.60 -1.35
C ASN A 200 -21.09 16.22 -1.48
N THR A 201 -20.38 15.18 -1.06
CA THR A 201 -20.82 13.80 -1.10
C THR A 201 -20.88 13.24 0.31
N THR A 202 -22.02 12.64 0.68
CA THR A 202 -22.21 11.89 1.92
C THR A 202 -22.29 10.41 1.58
N PHE A 203 -21.45 9.59 2.19
CA PHE A 203 -21.46 8.14 1.97
C PHE A 203 -22.59 7.48 2.76
N GLN A 204 -23.23 6.50 2.13
CA GLN A 204 -24.19 5.57 2.75
C GLN A 204 -23.58 4.18 2.80
N TYR A 205 -23.76 3.50 3.92
CA TYR A 205 -23.12 2.20 4.20
C TYR A 205 -24.19 1.14 4.39
N THR A 206 -24.12 0.06 3.61
CA THR A 206 -24.87 -1.17 3.87
C THR A 206 -23.88 -2.27 4.19
N GLN A 207 -23.95 -2.81 5.40
CA GLN A 207 -23.10 -3.91 5.78
C GLN A 207 -23.53 -5.17 5.05
N ILE A 208 -22.58 -5.80 4.33
CA ILE A 208 -22.83 -7.02 3.55
C ILE A 208 -22.12 -8.24 4.12
N GLY A 209 -21.18 -8.06 5.05
CA GLY A 209 -20.47 -9.18 5.66
C GLY A 209 -19.44 -8.71 6.68
N PHE A 210 -18.62 -9.69 7.10
CA PHE A 210 -17.52 -9.46 8.03
C PHE A 210 -16.24 -10.10 7.51
N GLU A 211 -15.12 -9.50 7.91
CA GLU A 211 -13.78 -10.01 7.73
C GLU A 211 -13.01 -9.87 9.04
N ALA A 212 -11.89 -10.57 9.21
CA ALA A 212 -10.98 -10.35 10.31
C ALA A 212 -9.75 -9.58 9.86
N PHE A 213 -9.36 -8.59 10.64
CA PHE A 213 -8.05 -7.98 10.53
C PHE A 213 -7.07 -8.82 11.33
N VAL A 214 -6.06 -9.35 10.65
CA VAL A 214 -5.14 -10.35 11.19
C VAL A 214 -3.71 -9.86 11.20
N PHE A 215 -2.95 -10.36 12.17
CA PHE A 215 -1.51 -10.23 12.19
C PHE A 215 -0.88 -11.59 11.88
N PHE A 216 0.26 -11.56 11.23
CA PHE A 216 0.98 -12.75 10.85
C PHE A 216 2.49 -12.57 10.98
N VAL A 217 3.16 -13.68 11.19
CA VAL A 217 4.61 -13.78 11.33
C VAL A 217 5.12 -14.88 10.40
N HIS A 218 6.42 -14.97 10.20
CA HIS A 218 7.00 -16.12 9.54
C HIS A 218 6.70 -17.42 10.35
N LYS A 219 6.48 -18.54 9.67
CA LYS A 219 6.13 -19.84 10.30
C LYS A 219 7.12 -20.29 11.37
N ASP A 220 8.41 -19.92 11.24
CA ASP A 220 9.47 -20.29 12.18
C ASP A 220 9.54 -19.37 13.41
N ASN A 221 8.73 -18.31 13.46
CA ASN A 221 8.57 -17.50 14.66
C ASN A 221 7.82 -18.34 15.73
N PRO A 222 8.32 -18.44 16.98
CA PRO A 222 7.68 -19.27 18.00
C PRO A 222 6.38 -18.68 18.57
N ILE A 223 6.04 -17.46 18.22
CA ILE A 223 4.83 -16.78 18.74
C ILE A 223 3.59 -17.29 17.99
N ASP A 224 2.63 -17.81 18.73
CA ASP A 224 1.34 -18.28 18.21
C ASP A 224 0.17 -17.37 18.59
N SER A 225 0.36 -16.51 19.60
CA SER A 225 -0.65 -15.56 20.07
C SER A 225 0.00 -14.32 20.66
N LEU A 226 -0.65 -13.18 20.48
CA LEU A 226 -0.34 -11.91 21.14
C LEU A 226 -1.61 -11.30 21.73
N SER A 227 -1.46 -10.53 22.82
CA SER A 227 -2.57 -9.70 23.31
C SER A 227 -2.72 -8.44 22.44
N VAL A 228 -3.87 -7.81 22.54
CA VAL A 228 -4.12 -6.48 21.90
C VAL A 228 -3.08 -5.47 22.36
N ASP A 229 -2.75 -5.43 23.64
CA ASP A 229 -1.77 -4.50 24.21
C ASP A 229 -0.35 -4.80 23.69
N GLN A 230 0.02 -6.07 23.55
CA GLN A 230 1.31 -6.45 22.97
C GLN A 230 1.44 -6.01 21.52
N ILE A 231 0.40 -6.19 20.71
CA ILE A 231 0.41 -5.73 19.32
C ILE A 231 0.52 -4.20 19.26
N LYS A 232 -0.25 -3.48 20.10
CA LYS A 232 -0.15 -2.03 20.18
C LYS A 232 1.23 -1.58 20.64
N GLY A 233 1.83 -2.25 21.62
CA GLY A 233 3.20 -2.01 22.08
C GLY A 233 4.24 -2.21 21.00
N ILE A 234 4.07 -3.22 20.13
CA ILE A 234 4.95 -3.45 18.97
C ILE A 234 4.83 -2.30 17.96
N TYR A 235 3.63 -1.92 17.56
CA TYR A 235 3.42 -0.88 16.55
C TYR A 235 3.60 0.54 17.08
N SER A 236 3.61 0.73 18.40
CA SER A 236 4.03 2.01 19.04
C SER A 236 5.54 2.11 19.29
N GLY A 237 6.27 0.99 19.19
CA GLY A 237 7.69 0.92 19.47
C GLY A 237 8.02 0.78 20.97
N GLU A 238 7.05 0.56 21.84
CA GLU A 238 7.25 0.25 23.25
C GLU A 238 7.83 -1.16 23.43
N ILE A 239 7.38 -2.13 22.63
CA ILE A 239 7.89 -3.50 22.56
C ILE A 239 8.74 -3.62 21.30
N THR A 240 10.04 -3.85 21.46
CA THR A 240 10.99 -3.87 20.36
C THR A 240 11.70 -5.19 20.16
N ASN A 241 11.54 -6.13 21.10
CA ASN A 241 12.20 -7.43 21.09
C ASN A 241 11.18 -8.55 21.34
N TRP A 242 11.27 -9.62 20.56
CA TRP A 242 10.37 -10.77 20.69
C TRP A 242 10.45 -11.44 22.07
N SER A 243 11.59 -11.33 22.77
CA SER A 243 11.72 -11.86 24.14
C SER A 243 10.78 -11.18 25.16
N GLU A 244 10.33 -9.97 24.89
CA GLU A 244 9.39 -9.25 25.76
C GLU A 244 7.98 -9.85 25.70
N VAL A 245 7.70 -10.63 24.65
CA VAL A 245 6.39 -11.28 24.44
C VAL A 245 6.51 -12.83 24.40
N GLY A 246 7.61 -13.39 24.92
CA GLY A 246 7.81 -14.83 25.02
C GLY A 246 8.49 -15.49 23.83
N GLY A 247 8.98 -14.69 22.87
CA GLY A 247 9.74 -15.15 21.72
C GLY A 247 11.25 -15.23 21.96
N LYS A 248 12.02 -15.31 20.87
CA LYS A 248 13.48 -15.30 20.89
C LYS A 248 14.01 -13.89 21.22
N ASN A 249 15.25 -13.82 21.70
CA ASN A 249 15.92 -12.52 21.87
C ASN A 249 16.39 -11.95 20.53
N GLU A 250 15.42 -11.44 19.77
CA GLU A 250 15.58 -10.88 18.43
C GLU A 250 14.74 -9.61 18.30
N LYS A 251 15.26 -8.60 17.58
CA LYS A 251 14.55 -7.34 17.35
C LYS A 251 13.28 -7.58 16.52
N ILE A 252 12.16 -7.00 16.91
CA ILE A 252 10.92 -7.02 16.12
C ILE A 252 11.04 -6.03 14.94
N VAL A 253 10.57 -6.45 13.78
CA VAL A 253 10.47 -5.63 12.57
C VAL A 253 8.99 -5.54 12.16
N PRO A 254 8.27 -4.48 12.60
CA PRO A 254 6.88 -4.29 12.23
C PRO A 254 6.77 -3.65 10.86
N PHE A 255 6.23 -4.36 9.89
CA PHE A 255 5.93 -3.82 8.57
C PHE A 255 4.65 -3.00 8.60
N GLN A 256 4.63 -1.93 7.81
CA GLN A 256 3.48 -1.07 7.62
C GLN A 256 3.22 -0.86 6.12
N ARG A 257 2.06 -0.29 5.81
CA ARG A 257 1.66 0.05 4.46
C ARG A 257 1.53 1.56 4.32
N ASN A 258 1.52 2.02 3.08
CA ASN A 258 1.27 3.42 2.76
C ASN A 258 -0.12 3.87 3.25
N GLU A 259 -0.22 5.12 3.64
CA GLU A 259 -1.50 5.75 3.98
C GLU A 259 -2.52 5.63 2.84
N GLY A 260 -3.80 5.58 3.19
CA GLY A 260 -4.89 5.38 2.24
C GLY A 260 -5.12 3.93 1.81
N SER A 261 -4.26 2.97 2.18
CA SER A 261 -4.57 1.55 2.00
C SER A 261 -5.59 1.08 3.05
N GLY A 262 -6.50 0.18 2.65
CA GLY A 262 -7.54 -0.33 3.55
C GLY A 262 -6.98 -1.01 4.80
N SER A 263 -5.89 -1.78 4.67
CA SER A 263 -5.27 -2.45 5.82
C SER A 263 -4.50 -1.48 6.74
N GLN A 264 -3.86 -0.42 6.20
CA GLN A 264 -3.24 0.61 7.05
C GLN A 264 -4.30 1.41 7.81
N SER A 265 -5.40 1.75 7.15
CA SER A 265 -6.55 2.42 7.81
C SER A 265 -7.12 1.57 8.94
N MET A 266 -7.14 0.23 8.77
CA MET A 266 -7.55 -0.70 9.82
C MET A 266 -6.54 -0.75 10.98
N LEU A 267 -5.22 -0.74 10.69
CA LEU A 267 -4.20 -0.65 11.75
C LEU A 267 -4.37 0.65 12.55
N ILE A 268 -4.51 1.79 11.87
CA ILE A 268 -4.72 3.09 12.54
C ILE A 268 -5.95 3.05 13.45
N ARG A 269 -7.06 2.47 12.96
CA ARG A 269 -8.28 2.30 13.75
C ARG A 269 -8.08 1.37 14.96
N PHE A 270 -7.36 0.26 14.78
CA PHE A 270 -7.01 -0.67 15.85
C PHE A 270 -6.13 -0.02 16.92
N MET A 271 -5.16 0.78 16.52
CA MET A 271 -4.28 1.50 17.44
C MET A 271 -5.05 2.56 18.26
N GLY A 272 -6.09 3.17 17.68
CA GLY A 272 -6.86 4.23 18.36
C GLY A 272 -6.01 5.43 18.68
N ASP A 273 -5.93 5.82 19.97
CA ASP A 273 -5.12 6.95 20.42
C ASP A 273 -3.63 6.58 20.65
N THR A 274 -3.26 5.31 20.51
CA THR A 274 -1.87 4.86 20.62
C THR A 274 -1.10 5.29 19.37
N PRO A 275 -0.02 6.09 19.51
CA PRO A 275 0.75 6.54 18.34
C PRO A 275 1.43 5.36 17.66
N ILE A 276 1.50 5.41 16.33
CA ILE A 276 2.22 4.41 15.53
C ILE A 276 3.61 4.96 15.25
N ILE A 277 4.65 4.10 15.37
CA ILE A 277 6.02 4.48 14.98
C ILE A 277 6.05 4.80 13.48
N GLU A 278 6.81 5.83 13.12
CA GLU A 278 7.09 6.08 11.70
C GLU A 278 7.87 4.89 11.13
N PRO A 279 7.37 4.26 10.05
CA PRO A 279 8.07 3.15 9.43
C PRO A 279 9.35 3.65 8.75
N ASP A 280 10.45 2.93 8.90
CA ASP A 280 11.60 3.09 8.04
C ASP A 280 11.20 2.85 6.58
N MET A 281 11.87 3.50 5.63
CA MET A 281 11.61 3.26 4.19
C MET A 281 11.74 1.77 3.79
N GLN A 282 12.44 0.96 4.58
CA GLN A 282 12.61 -0.48 4.40
C GLN A 282 11.45 -1.32 4.96
N THR A 283 10.63 -0.74 5.85
CA THR A 283 9.49 -1.42 6.48
C THR A 283 8.15 -0.91 5.97
N MET A 284 8.15 0.04 5.03
CA MET A 284 6.96 0.51 4.35
C MET A 284 6.77 -0.27 3.04
N VAL A 285 5.66 -0.94 2.90
CA VAL A 285 5.38 -1.82 1.76
C VAL A 285 4.22 -1.31 0.93
N ASN A 286 4.45 -1.24 -0.38
CA ASN A 286 3.40 -0.93 -1.35
C ASN A 286 2.66 -2.23 -1.78
N GLY A 287 1.35 -2.14 -1.87
CA GLY A 287 0.52 -3.29 -2.25
C GLY A 287 0.17 -4.25 -1.09
N MET A 288 -0.97 -4.91 -1.16
CA MET A 288 -1.48 -5.76 -0.08
C MET A 288 -0.71 -7.09 0.04
N GLY A 289 -0.29 -7.65 -1.08
CA GLY A 289 0.54 -8.88 -1.10
C GLY A 289 1.96 -8.65 -0.61
N GLY A 290 2.52 -7.45 -0.83
CA GLY A 290 3.88 -7.12 -0.48
C GLY A 290 4.21 -7.32 0.98
N ILE A 291 3.33 -6.95 1.90
CA ILE A 291 3.56 -7.14 3.34
C ILE A 291 3.65 -8.64 3.70
N ILE A 292 2.91 -9.50 3.00
CA ILE A 292 2.94 -10.96 3.22
C ILE A 292 4.27 -11.54 2.75
N GLU A 293 4.74 -11.14 1.58
CA GLU A 293 6.01 -11.63 1.03
C GLU A 293 7.20 -11.10 1.81
N GLU A 294 7.19 -9.83 2.22
CA GLU A 294 8.24 -9.28 3.08
C GLU A 294 8.37 -10.04 4.40
N VAL A 295 7.26 -10.39 5.04
CA VAL A 295 7.28 -11.21 6.26
C VAL A 295 7.78 -12.62 5.97
N ALA A 296 7.44 -13.20 4.82
CA ALA A 296 7.87 -14.55 4.43
C ALA A 296 9.36 -14.60 4.03
N ASP A 297 9.83 -13.63 3.25
CA ASP A 297 11.14 -13.66 2.59
C ASP A 297 12.20 -12.76 3.23
N TYR A 298 11.85 -11.98 4.25
CA TYR A 298 12.80 -11.12 4.95
C TYR A 298 14.01 -11.91 5.46
N LYS A 299 15.22 -11.37 5.30
CA LYS A 299 16.49 -12.06 5.62
C LYS A 299 16.57 -12.62 7.03
N ASN A 300 15.85 -12.03 7.96
CA ASN A 300 15.72 -12.50 9.33
C ASN A 300 14.26 -12.90 9.58
N LYS A 301 13.83 -13.95 8.92
CA LYS A 301 12.45 -14.43 8.76
C LYS A 301 11.65 -14.49 10.06
N SER A 302 12.29 -14.84 11.19
CA SER A 302 11.62 -14.95 12.49
C SER A 302 11.35 -13.61 13.17
N THR A 303 11.86 -12.49 12.66
CA THR A 303 11.80 -11.19 13.34
C THR A 303 10.66 -10.30 12.89
N SER A 304 10.07 -10.57 11.73
CA SER A 304 9.07 -9.71 11.12
C SER A 304 7.64 -10.02 11.59
N ILE A 305 6.82 -8.97 11.65
CA ILE A 305 5.37 -9.04 11.83
C ILE A 305 4.69 -8.15 10.80
N GLY A 306 3.62 -8.66 10.21
CA GLY A 306 2.79 -7.95 9.25
C GLY A 306 1.31 -8.07 9.59
N PHE A 307 0.46 -7.40 8.82
CA PHE A 307 -0.98 -7.43 8.97
C PHE A 307 -1.70 -7.39 7.62
N SER A 308 -2.88 -7.96 7.57
CA SER A 308 -3.77 -7.91 6.41
C SER A 308 -5.20 -8.30 6.81
N PHE A 309 -6.05 -8.55 5.81
CA PHE A 309 -7.33 -9.21 6.01
C PHE A 309 -7.18 -10.73 5.86
N ARG A 310 -7.90 -11.49 6.67
CA ARG A 310 -7.79 -12.95 6.75
C ARG A 310 -7.97 -13.64 5.40
N PHE A 311 -9.03 -13.32 4.69
CA PHE A 311 -9.31 -13.94 3.39
C PHE A 311 -8.20 -13.64 2.36
N TYR A 312 -7.61 -12.45 2.41
CA TYR A 312 -6.50 -12.12 1.52
C TYR A 312 -5.26 -12.99 1.80
N VAL A 313 -4.99 -13.29 3.07
CA VAL A 313 -3.87 -14.16 3.49
C VAL A 313 -4.14 -15.62 3.13
N GLU A 314 -5.31 -16.16 3.54
CA GLU A 314 -5.67 -17.57 3.39
C GLU A 314 -6.21 -17.93 2.02
N GLY A 315 -7.06 -17.07 1.44
CA GLY A 315 -7.80 -17.37 0.22
C GLY A 315 -7.08 -16.93 -1.05
N ILE A 316 -6.38 -15.81 -1.02
CA ILE A 316 -5.79 -15.21 -2.21
C ILE A 316 -4.31 -15.54 -2.33
N ILE A 317 -3.50 -15.21 -1.33
CA ILE A 317 -2.03 -15.33 -1.41
C ILE A 317 -1.56 -16.74 -1.07
N GLN A 318 -2.11 -17.35 -0.01
CA GLN A 318 -1.80 -18.72 0.41
C GLN A 318 -0.30 -19.02 0.55
N ASN A 319 0.47 -18.07 1.12
CA ASN A 319 1.91 -18.25 1.29
C ASN A 319 2.19 -19.22 2.44
N PRO A 320 2.88 -20.38 2.19
CA PRO A 320 3.12 -21.39 3.21
C PRO A 320 4.19 -21.00 4.24
N ASP A 321 4.91 -19.91 4.03
CA ASP A 321 5.99 -19.46 4.90
C ASP A 321 5.53 -18.48 5.98
N ILE A 322 4.25 -18.13 6.00
CA ILE A 322 3.66 -17.30 7.06
C ILE A 322 2.61 -18.08 7.85
N LYS A 323 2.38 -17.65 9.07
CA LYS A 323 1.26 -18.09 9.90
C LYS A 323 0.55 -16.89 10.51
N MET A 324 -0.77 -16.89 10.49
CA MET A 324 -1.56 -15.95 11.27
C MET A 324 -1.46 -16.29 12.74
N ILE A 325 -1.34 -15.29 13.58
CA ILE A 325 -1.31 -15.45 15.04
C ILE A 325 -2.70 -15.22 15.63
N ALA A 326 -3.00 -15.94 16.71
CA ALA A 326 -4.19 -15.69 17.51
C ALA A 326 -4.06 -14.34 18.25
N ILE A 327 -5.18 -13.70 18.53
CA ILE A 327 -5.24 -12.49 19.35
C ILE A 327 -6.05 -12.80 20.61
N GLU A 328 -5.48 -12.52 21.78
CA GLU A 328 -6.05 -12.93 23.08
C GLU A 328 -6.30 -14.46 23.14
N GLY A 329 -5.47 -15.25 22.46
CA GLY A 329 -5.64 -16.71 22.37
C GLY A 329 -6.74 -17.16 21.40
N ILE A 330 -7.40 -16.25 20.68
CA ILE A 330 -8.52 -16.56 19.78
C ILE A 330 -8.03 -16.48 18.33
N SER A 331 -8.15 -17.58 17.61
CA SER A 331 -7.77 -17.65 16.18
C SER A 331 -8.84 -17.00 15.29
N PRO A 332 -8.46 -16.40 14.13
CA PRO A 332 -9.38 -15.73 13.22
C PRO A 332 -10.17 -16.71 12.34
N THR A 333 -10.86 -17.69 12.94
CA THR A 333 -11.71 -18.61 12.19
C THR A 333 -13.06 -17.98 11.83
N LYS A 334 -13.75 -18.51 10.80
CA LYS A 334 -15.09 -18.04 10.42
C LYS A 334 -16.06 -18.08 11.61
N GLU A 335 -15.99 -19.12 12.43
CA GLU A 335 -16.82 -19.30 13.63
C GLU A 335 -16.56 -18.22 14.67
N ASN A 336 -15.29 -17.92 14.94
CA ASN A 336 -14.91 -16.89 15.90
C ASN A 336 -15.24 -15.47 15.41
N ILE A 337 -15.20 -15.24 14.10
CA ILE A 337 -15.64 -13.98 13.49
C ILE A 337 -17.16 -13.87 13.59
N LYS A 338 -17.90 -14.92 13.21
CA LYS A 338 -19.38 -14.95 13.23
C LYS A 338 -19.94 -14.79 14.65
N SER A 339 -19.31 -15.41 15.63
CA SER A 339 -19.71 -15.29 17.04
C SER A 339 -19.29 -13.97 17.69
N GLY A 340 -18.48 -13.15 17.04
CA GLY A 340 -17.91 -11.95 17.63
C GLY A 340 -16.81 -12.20 18.67
N SER A 341 -16.32 -13.44 18.80
CA SER A 341 -15.27 -13.79 19.76
C SER A 341 -13.89 -13.29 19.34
N TYR A 342 -13.61 -13.24 18.02
CA TYR A 342 -12.34 -12.71 17.54
C TYR A 342 -12.28 -11.19 17.76
N PRO A 343 -11.20 -10.63 18.36
CA PRO A 343 -11.19 -9.25 18.84
C PRO A 343 -11.23 -8.16 17.77
N ILE A 344 -10.76 -8.45 16.53
CA ILE A 344 -10.61 -7.43 15.49
C ILE A 344 -11.40 -7.82 14.25
N ILE A 345 -12.70 -7.63 14.35
CA ILE A 345 -13.64 -7.84 13.24
C ILE A 345 -13.71 -6.57 12.40
N ALA A 346 -13.60 -6.73 11.10
CA ALA A 346 -13.72 -5.67 10.11
C ALA A 346 -15.03 -5.86 9.34
N PRO A 347 -16.04 -5.01 9.52
CA PRO A 347 -17.23 -5.02 8.69
C PRO A 347 -16.88 -4.74 7.23
N VAL A 348 -17.53 -5.46 6.32
CA VAL A 348 -17.46 -5.24 4.87
C VAL A 348 -18.76 -4.57 4.43
N TYR A 349 -18.60 -3.49 3.68
CA TYR A 349 -19.71 -2.66 3.24
C TYR A 349 -19.84 -2.62 1.73
N ALA A 350 -21.07 -2.52 1.25
CA ALA A 350 -21.43 -1.86 0.01
C ALA A 350 -21.66 -0.37 0.34
N VAL A 351 -20.80 0.49 -0.18
CA VAL A 351 -20.85 1.94 0.08
C VAL A 351 -21.31 2.65 -1.18
N THR A 352 -22.36 3.45 -1.06
CA THR A 352 -22.83 4.35 -2.10
C THR A 352 -22.87 5.80 -1.58
N TYR A 353 -23.46 6.72 -2.30
CA TYR A 353 -23.62 8.09 -1.85
C TYR A 353 -25.10 8.47 -1.73
N GLU A 354 -25.38 9.35 -0.79
CA GLU A 354 -26.74 9.83 -0.53
C GLU A 354 -27.32 10.51 -1.78
N GLY A 355 -28.57 10.12 -2.14
CA GLY A 355 -29.26 10.65 -3.31
C GLY A 355 -28.69 10.18 -4.65
N ASN A 356 -28.08 8.98 -4.71
CA ASN A 356 -27.70 8.37 -5.98
C ASN A 356 -28.95 8.23 -6.88
N PRO A 357 -28.94 8.81 -8.10
CA PRO A 357 -30.13 8.81 -8.96
C PRO A 357 -30.39 7.46 -9.64
N ASN A 358 -29.45 6.52 -9.58
CA ASN A 358 -29.58 5.22 -10.21
C ASN A 358 -30.27 4.22 -9.26
N GLU A 359 -31.54 3.98 -9.47
CA GLU A 359 -32.36 3.05 -8.65
C GLU A 359 -31.81 1.61 -8.66
N ASN A 360 -31.10 1.20 -9.71
CA ASN A 360 -30.51 -0.14 -9.79
C ASN A 360 -29.36 -0.34 -8.79
N VAL A 361 -28.77 0.74 -8.30
CA VAL A 361 -27.78 0.72 -7.20
C VAL A 361 -28.41 0.13 -5.94
N TYR A 362 -29.57 0.64 -5.56
CA TYR A 362 -30.25 0.18 -4.35
C TYR A 362 -30.74 -1.26 -4.49
N LYS A 363 -31.27 -1.64 -5.68
CA LYS A 363 -31.65 -3.03 -5.95
C LYS A 363 -30.48 -4.00 -5.83
N LEU A 364 -29.31 -3.59 -6.33
CA LEU A 364 -28.09 -4.41 -6.25
C LEU A 364 -27.59 -4.53 -4.80
N ILE A 365 -27.62 -3.43 -4.04
CA ILE A 365 -27.23 -3.43 -2.62
C ILE A 365 -28.18 -4.30 -1.79
N ASP A 366 -29.50 -4.19 -2.02
CA ASP A 366 -30.50 -5.02 -1.35
C ASP A 366 -30.30 -6.50 -1.69
N TRP A 367 -30.00 -6.82 -2.95
CA TRP A 367 -29.72 -8.18 -3.36
C TRP A 367 -28.42 -8.73 -2.71
N MET A 368 -27.39 -7.91 -2.50
CA MET A 368 -26.16 -8.34 -1.81
C MET A 368 -26.45 -8.81 -0.37
N THR A 369 -27.54 -8.33 0.25
CA THR A 369 -27.97 -8.74 1.59
C THR A 369 -28.98 -9.89 1.57
N SER A 370 -29.45 -10.32 0.41
CA SER A 370 -30.32 -11.48 0.24
C SER A 370 -29.57 -12.81 0.41
N ASP A 371 -30.31 -13.91 0.48
CA ASP A 371 -29.73 -15.26 0.59
C ASP A 371 -28.71 -15.56 -0.52
N GLU A 372 -28.97 -15.14 -1.77
CA GLU A 372 -28.04 -15.33 -2.90
C GLU A 372 -26.77 -14.49 -2.75
N GLY A 373 -26.89 -13.23 -2.38
CA GLY A 373 -25.74 -12.35 -2.14
C GLY A 373 -24.90 -12.85 -0.96
N GLN A 374 -25.56 -13.28 0.13
CA GLN A 374 -24.89 -13.83 1.32
C GLN A 374 -24.23 -15.17 1.02
N TYR A 375 -24.83 -16.04 0.21
CA TYR A 375 -24.20 -17.26 -0.29
C TYR A 375 -22.88 -16.95 -1.01
N ILE A 376 -22.85 -15.98 -1.91
CA ILE A 376 -21.62 -15.56 -2.60
C ILE A 376 -20.56 -15.09 -1.60
N ILE A 377 -20.92 -14.32 -0.60
CA ILE A 377 -20.02 -13.80 0.43
C ILE A 377 -19.40 -14.97 1.22
N GLU A 378 -20.21 -15.91 1.69
CA GLU A 378 -19.75 -17.03 2.51
C GLU A 378 -18.91 -18.03 1.70
N GLU A 379 -19.32 -18.36 0.48
CA GLU A 379 -18.58 -19.27 -0.40
C GLU A 379 -17.26 -18.67 -0.90
N THR A 380 -17.22 -17.35 -1.10
CA THR A 380 -15.95 -16.65 -1.41
C THR A 380 -14.95 -16.76 -0.27
N GLY A 381 -15.42 -16.90 0.98
CA GLY A 381 -14.54 -17.07 2.14
C GLY A 381 -14.69 -16.00 3.22
N TYR A 382 -15.55 -15.02 3.01
CA TYR A 382 -15.95 -14.03 4.01
C TYR A 382 -16.95 -14.62 5.01
N VAL A 383 -17.42 -13.83 5.96
CA VAL A 383 -18.48 -14.21 6.89
C VAL A 383 -19.69 -13.37 6.60
N GLY A 384 -20.82 -14.00 6.33
CA GLY A 384 -22.11 -13.34 6.07
C GLY A 384 -22.66 -12.63 7.29
N THR A 385 -23.66 -11.77 7.08
CA THR A 385 -24.34 -11.01 8.14
C THR A 385 -25.25 -11.88 9.01
N GLY A 386 -25.58 -13.07 8.56
CA GLY A 386 -26.35 -14.06 9.36
C GLY A 386 -27.83 -13.70 9.52
N ASN A 387 -28.44 -13.06 8.51
CA ASN A 387 -29.90 -12.83 8.49
C ASN A 387 -30.65 -14.11 8.20
#